data_7a1cc18ed5f0572396c6273649d3cfb8
#
_entry.id   7a1cc18ed5f0572396c6273649d3cfb8
#
_cell.length_a   1.000
_cell.length_b   1.000
_cell.length_c   1.000
_cell.angle_alpha   90.00
_cell.angle_beta   90.00
_cell.angle_gamma   90.00
#
_symmetry.space_group_name_H-M   'P 1'
#
loop_
_entity.id
_entity.type
_entity.pdbx_description
1 polymer ?
#
loop_
_entity_poly.entity_id
_entity_poly.type
_entity_poly.pdbx_seq_one_letter_code
_entity_poly.pdbx_strand_id
1 'polypeptide(L)'
;MMGAGGSESRTGIRKPCPSALSRTGNAPCPPLPLDLTAWISLQWSWAMCSGKLQTGLLVAGYFVYLLVGAAVFQALERTAEKQQKMAAAQMKEAFLQNFPHLTVAEMEQFMKNLTEAIQNGVYPVGNESQTENSNWDFSNSFFFAGTVVSTIGYGTLRPKTAGGQIFCVFFALFGIPLNIVFLHRVGKMLSLLCKKLGKFLYEKGMRKKKIKFLTLLFFLVTGILVFLCLPSLFFQITEGWSYSEGIYFAFITLSTIGFGDYVVGKQPGRIYFSYYRTLVAIWILFGLAWIALLFNLLTTVLEDTEKIIVKDLHQIVKPKLLP
;
A
#
# COMPACT_ATOMS: atom_id res chain seq x y z
N MET A 1 -53.71 -12.97 -42.72
CA MET A 1 -53.33 -11.90 -43.67
C MET A 1 -51.86 -11.69 -43.46
N MET A 2 -51.00 -12.24 -44.24
CA MET A 2 -50.34 -11.65 -45.41
C MET A 2 -49.50 -10.45 -45.01
N GLY A 3 -48.20 -10.33 -45.20
CA GLY A 3 -47.20 -10.96 -46.10
C GLY A 3 -45.82 -10.52 -45.63
N ALA A 4 -44.86 -11.33 -45.84
CA ALA A 4 -43.90 -11.35 -46.92
C ALA A 4 -42.96 -10.12 -46.96
N GLY A 5 -41.71 -10.34 -46.75
CA GLY A 5 -40.64 -10.41 -47.68
C GLY A 5 -39.50 -9.46 -47.42
N GLY A 6 -38.30 -9.96 -47.65
CA GLY A 6 -37.22 -9.11 -48.07
C GLY A 6 -35.83 -9.39 -47.43
N SER A 7 -35.17 -10.40 -47.93
CA SER A 7 -33.74 -10.61 -47.87
C SER A 7 -32.98 -9.53 -48.66
N GLU A 8 -31.92 -8.95 -48.15
CA GLU A 8 -30.90 -8.38 -49.04
C GLU A 8 -29.49 -8.64 -48.50
N SER A 9 -28.85 -9.55 -49.25
CA SER A 9 -27.42 -9.79 -49.28
C SER A 9 -26.70 -8.59 -49.91
N ARG A 10 -25.60 -8.12 -49.34
CA ARG A 10 -24.62 -7.31 -50.07
C ARG A 10 -23.25 -7.97 -50.01
N THR A 11 -23.05 -8.74 -51.00
CA THR A 11 -21.94 -8.99 -51.94
C THR A 11 -20.75 -8.02 -51.81
N GLY A 12 -19.60 -8.68 -51.74
CA GLY A 12 -18.27 -8.08 -51.77
C GLY A 12 -17.93 -7.38 -53.09
N ILE A 13 -17.19 -6.35 -53.03
CA ILE A 13 -16.55 -5.71 -54.17
C ILE A 13 -15.10 -6.17 -54.23
N ARG A 14 -14.81 -7.12 -55.11
CA ARG A 14 -13.47 -7.38 -55.65
C ARG A 14 -13.14 -6.27 -56.64
N LYS A 15 -12.00 -5.60 -56.51
CA LYS A 15 -11.42 -4.78 -57.58
C LYS A 15 -10.62 -5.69 -58.52
N PRO A 16 -10.75 -5.50 -59.86
CA PRO A 16 -10.11 -6.34 -60.83
C PRO A 16 -8.64 -5.93 -61.09
N CYS A 17 -7.82 -6.93 -61.36
CA CYS A 17 -6.51 -6.78 -61.98
C CYS A 17 -6.66 -6.30 -63.44
N PRO A 18 -5.76 -5.41 -63.92
CA PRO A 18 -5.66 -5.18 -65.36
C PRO A 18 -4.77 -6.26 -65.97
N SER A 19 -5.36 -6.88 -66.96
CA SER A 19 -4.72 -7.87 -67.84
C SER A 19 -3.93 -7.21 -68.97
N ALA A 20 -2.77 -7.81 -69.25
CA ALA A 20 -2.12 -8.05 -70.52
C ALA A 20 -1.49 -6.89 -71.32
N LEU A 21 -0.20 -6.98 -71.54
CA LEU A 21 0.34 -7.27 -72.92
C LEU A 21 1.83 -7.64 -72.88
N SER A 22 2.05 -8.80 -73.42
CA SER A 22 3.17 -9.47 -74.06
C SER A 22 4.51 -8.76 -74.26
N ARG A 23 5.54 -9.51 -73.97
CA ARG A 23 6.68 -10.04 -74.79
C ARG A 23 8.07 -9.88 -74.15
N THR A 24 8.70 -11.02 -74.10
CA THR A 24 10.11 -11.33 -74.26
C THR A 24 11.09 -10.89 -73.16
N GLY A 25 11.67 -11.89 -72.54
CA GLY A 25 12.87 -11.77 -71.77
C GLY A 25 12.90 -12.79 -70.59
N ASN A 26 13.57 -13.94 -70.82
CA ASN A 26 13.97 -14.85 -69.74
C ASN A 26 14.88 -14.13 -68.78
N ALA A 27 14.37 -13.59 -67.72
CA ALA A 27 15.11 -13.27 -66.53
C ALA A 27 14.57 -14.16 -65.41
N PRO A 28 15.42 -14.90 -64.68
CA PRO A 28 14.97 -15.68 -63.52
C PRO A 28 14.44 -14.73 -62.47
N CYS A 29 13.24 -15.04 -61.98
CA CYS A 29 12.68 -14.37 -60.81
C CYS A 29 13.72 -14.38 -59.69
N PRO A 30 14.01 -13.24 -59.07
CA PRO A 30 14.82 -13.26 -57.85
C PRO A 30 14.14 -14.16 -56.81
N PRO A 31 14.89 -15.00 -56.08
CA PRO A 31 14.31 -15.81 -55.02
C PRO A 31 13.61 -14.88 -54.03
N LEU A 32 12.37 -15.22 -53.67
CA LEU A 32 11.65 -14.60 -52.56
C LEU A 32 12.58 -14.55 -51.35
N PRO A 33 12.68 -13.41 -50.65
CA PRO A 33 13.53 -13.33 -49.49
C PRO A 33 13.04 -14.38 -48.49
N LEU A 34 13.90 -15.35 -48.25
CA LEU A 34 13.84 -16.34 -47.22
C LEU A 34 13.58 -15.63 -45.87
N ASP A 35 12.58 -16.10 -45.17
CA ASP A 35 12.37 -15.93 -43.73
C ASP A 35 11.76 -14.64 -43.19
N LEU A 36 10.58 -14.32 -43.66
CA LEU A 36 9.67 -13.49 -42.84
C LEU A 36 9.30 -14.21 -41.54
N THR A 37 9.21 -15.55 -41.56
CA THR A 37 8.93 -16.41 -40.41
C THR A 37 10.12 -16.46 -39.42
N ALA A 38 11.34 -16.49 -39.94
CA ALA A 38 12.55 -16.43 -39.09
C ALA A 38 12.74 -15.04 -38.45
N TRP A 39 12.46 -13.96 -39.16
CA TRP A 39 12.45 -12.61 -38.60
C TRP A 39 11.37 -12.43 -37.53
N ILE A 40 10.17 -12.95 -37.76
CA ILE A 40 9.08 -12.92 -36.77
C ILE A 40 9.45 -13.79 -35.56
N SER A 41 9.98 -14.99 -35.75
CA SER A 41 10.39 -15.87 -34.63
C SER A 41 11.54 -15.29 -33.82
N LEU A 42 12.53 -14.66 -34.47
CA LEU A 42 13.62 -13.93 -33.80
C LEU A 42 13.07 -12.73 -33.01
N GLN A 43 12.16 -11.96 -33.59
CA GLN A 43 11.57 -10.79 -32.90
C GLN A 43 10.73 -11.19 -31.69
N TRP A 44 10.00 -12.31 -31.76
CA TRP A 44 9.26 -12.88 -30.62
C TRP A 44 10.20 -13.48 -29.56
N SER A 45 11.27 -14.15 -29.99
CA SER A 45 12.29 -14.67 -29.07
C SER A 45 13.01 -13.56 -28.29
N TRP A 46 13.36 -12.46 -28.97
CA TRP A 46 14.01 -11.30 -28.35
C TRP A 46 13.05 -10.54 -27.40
N ALA A 47 11.79 -10.39 -27.78
CA ALA A 47 10.76 -9.77 -26.92
C ALA A 47 10.51 -10.59 -25.64
N MET A 48 10.46 -11.91 -25.76
CA MET A 48 10.31 -12.80 -24.60
C MET A 48 11.58 -12.84 -23.72
N CYS A 49 12.77 -12.79 -24.31
CA CYS A 49 14.04 -12.77 -23.57
C CYS A 49 14.21 -11.43 -22.84
N SER A 50 13.84 -10.32 -23.47
CA SER A 50 13.84 -8.98 -22.84
C SER A 50 12.88 -8.91 -21.67
N GLY A 51 11.67 -9.43 -21.79
CA GLY A 51 10.67 -9.45 -20.70
C GLY A 51 11.13 -10.29 -19.49
N LYS A 52 11.74 -11.45 -19.73
CA LYS A 52 12.30 -12.30 -18.66
C LYS A 52 13.48 -11.63 -17.94
N LEU A 53 14.36 -10.97 -18.68
CA LEU A 53 15.48 -10.23 -18.10
C LEU A 53 15.01 -9.05 -17.27
N GLN A 54 14.02 -8.29 -17.75
CA GLN A 54 13.41 -7.18 -17.04
C GLN A 54 12.75 -7.65 -15.72
N THR A 55 11.96 -8.72 -15.77
CA THR A 55 11.38 -9.32 -14.57
C THR A 55 12.46 -9.81 -13.61
N GLY A 56 13.52 -10.43 -14.10
CA GLY A 56 14.66 -10.88 -13.30
C GLY A 56 15.38 -9.74 -12.60
N LEU A 57 15.62 -8.62 -13.29
CA LEU A 57 16.22 -7.42 -12.70
C LEU A 57 15.33 -6.78 -11.64
N LEU A 58 14.02 -6.72 -11.87
CA LEU A 58 13.06 -6.20 -10.90
C LEU A 58 13.05 -7.06 -9.63
N VAL A 59 12.99 -8.39 -9.79
CA VAL A 59 13.05 -9.33 -8.66
C VAL A 59 14.37 -9.20 -7.91
N ALA A 60 15.50 -9.17 -8.62
CA ALA A 60 16.81 -8.99 -8.00
C ALA A 60 16.90 -7.65 -7.25
N GLY A 61 16.44 -6.56 -7.86
CA GLY A 61 16.39 -5.23 -7.24
C GLY A 61 15.52 -5.21 -5.98
N TYR A 62 14.38 -5.90 -5.99
CA TYR A 62 13.53 -6.04 -4.82
C TYR A 62 14.24 -6.77 -3.67
N PHE A 63 14.91 -7.88 -3.95
CA PHE A 63 15.68 -8.60 -2.91
C PHE A 63 16.85 -7.77 -2.37
N VAL A 64 17.57 -7.04 -3.23
CA VAL A 64 18.62 -6.11 -2.78
C VAL A 64 18.05 -5.04 -1.86
N TYR A 65 16.91 -4.45 -2.22
CA TYR A 65 16.22 -3.49 -1.37
C TYR A 65 15.87 -4.06 0.01
N LEU A 66 15.35 -5.30 0.07
CA LEU A 66 15.04 -5.97 1.34
C LEU A 66 16.30 -6.23 2.17
N LEU A 67 17.39 -6.67 1.56
CA LEU A 67 18.66 -6.92 2.25
C LEU A 67 19.26 -5.63 2.83
N VAL A 68 19.22 -4.55 2.06
CA VAL A 68 19.67 -3.23 2.53
C VAL A 68 18.80 -2.76 3.70
N GLY A 69 17.47 -2.89 3.58
CA GLY A 69 16.55 -2.56 4.67
C GLY A 69 16.84 -3.36 5.93
N ALA A 70 17.01 -4.67 5.80
CA ALA A 70 17.34 -5.55 6.93
C ALA A 70 18.66 -5.15 7.62
N ALA A 71 19.70 -4.84 6.84
CA ALA A 71 20.99 -4.40 7.38
C ALA A 71 20.88 -3.07 8.14
N VAL A 72 20.12 -2.11 7.58
CA VAL A 72 19.90 -0.80 8.21
C VAL A 72 19.11 -0.95 9.51
N PHE A 73 17.98 -1.68 9.52
CA PHE A 73 17.22 -1.93 10.74
C PHE A 73 18.04 -2.67 11.79
N GLN A 74 18.80 -3.69 11.39
CA GLN A 74 19.70 -4.38 12.32
C GLN A 74 20.71 -3.44 12.96
N ALA A 75 21.30 -2.53 12.18
CA ALA A 75 22.28 -1.57 12.68
C ALA A 75 21.66 -0.56 13.66
N LEU A 76 20.46 -0.09 13.38
CA LEU A 76 19.75 0.90 14.20
C LEU A 76 19.21 0.28 15.50
N GLU A 77 18.54 -0.88 15.42
CA GLU A 77 17.76 -1.43 16.53
C GLU A 77 18.56 -2.34 17.47
N ARG A 78 19.60 -3.00 16.96
CA ARG A 78 20.37 -3.99 17.74
C ARG A 78 20.98 -3.43 19.03
N THR A 79 21.44 -2.18 19.00
CA THR A 79 22.06 -1.55 20.17
C THR A 79 21.00 -1.16 21.21
N ALA A 80 19.88 -0.61 20.75
CA ALA A 80 18.75 -0.27 21.60
C ALA A 80 18.15 -1.53 22.26
N GLU A 81 17.99 -2.61 21.51
CA GLU A 81 17.51 -3.91 22.04
C GLU A 81 18.43 -4.44 23.15
N LYS A 82 19.75 -4.38 22.95
CA LYS A 82 20.72 -4.82 23.98
C LYS A 82 20.62 -3.97 25.26
N GLN A 83 20.49 -2.65 25.11
CA GLN A 83 20.33 -1.74 26.26
C GLN A 83 19.03 -2.02 27.01
N GLN A 84 17.93 -2.23 26.31
CA GLN A 84 16.63 -2.59 26.91
C GLN A 84 16.70 -3.93 27.66
N LYS A 85 17.37 -4.96 27.09
CA LYS A 85 17.56 -6.25 27.75
C LYS A 85 18.40 -6.11 29.03
N MET A 86 19.47 -5.32 29.00
CA MET A 86 20.28 -5.06 30.19
C MET A 86 19.51 -4.29 31.26
N ALA A 87 18.75 -3.26 30.85
CA ALA A 87 17.91 -2.49 31.79
C ALA A 87 16.83 -3.38 32.44
N ALA A 88 16.19 -4.26 31.67
CA ALA A 88 15.22 -5.21 32.19
C ALA A 88 15.86 -6.20 33.20
N ALA A 89 17.07 -6.69 32.90
CA ALA A 89 17.80 -7.57 33.82
C ALA A 89 18.17 -6.86 35.14
N GLN A 90 18.63 -5.60 35.06
CA GLN A 90 18.93 -4.77 36.22
C GLN A 90 17.67 -4.51 37.06
N MET A 91 16.54 -4.18 36.44
CA MET A 91 15.26 -4.01 37.13
C MET A 91 14.84 -5.28 37.86
N LYS A 92 14.99 -6.45 37.21
CA LYS A 92 14.70 -7.74 37.84
C LYS A 92 15.56 -7.99 39.08
N GLU A 93 16.88 -7.72 38.98
CA GLU A 93 17.82 -7.92 40.08
C GLU A 93 17.52 -6.96 41.22
N ALA A 94 17.32 -5.67 40.95
CA ALA A 94 16.96 -4.66 41.95
C ALA A 94 15.64 -4.99 42.67
N PHE A 95 14.66 -5.50 41.94
CA PHE A 95 13.38 -5.94 42.53
C PHE A 95 13.57 -7.09 43.51
N LEU A 96 14.34 -8.11 43.13
CA LEU A 96 14.63 -9.26 44.01
C LEU A 96 15.44 -8.86 45.25
N GLN A 97 16.34 -7.90 45.14
CA GLN A 97 17.10 -7.35 46.32
C GLN A 97 16.16 -6.64 47.30
N ASN A 98 15.15 -5.93 46.80
CA ASN A 98 14.18 -5.23 47.65
C ASN A 98 13.15 -6.18 48.30
N PHE A 99 12.93 -7.36 47.72
CA PHE A 99 11.95 -8.34 48.20
C PHE A 99 12.62 -9.71 48.44
N PRO A 100 13.45 -9.86 49.47
CA PRO A 100 14.25 -11.07 49.71
C PRO A 100 13.44 -12.32 50.02
N HIS A 101 12.15 -12.19 50.32
CA HIS A 101 11.22 -13.31 50.51
C HIS A 101 10.68 -13.90 49.22
N LEU A 102 10.88 -13.22 48.09
CA LEU A 102 10.38 -13.67 46.79
C LEU A 102 11.48 -14.46 46.08
N THR A 103 11.17 -15.69 45.73
CA THR A 103 12.10 -16.51 44.93
C THR A 103 12.09 -16.09 43.45
N VAL A 104 13.20 -16.33 42.76
CA VAL A 104 13.30 -16.05 41.30
C VAL A 104 12.19 -16.77 40.52
N ALA A 105 11.88 -17.99 40.93
CA ALA A 105 10.84 -18.80 40.27
C ALA A 105 9.43 -18.21 40.45
N GLU A 106 9.10 -17.73 41.66
CA GLU A 106 7.78 -17.10 41.91
C GLU A 106 7.65 -15.80 41.13
N MET A 107 8.71 -14.98 41.07
CA MET A 107 8.70 -13.77 40.26
C MET A 107 8.55 -14.07 38.77
N GLU A 108 9.26 -15.07 38.25
CA GLU A 108 9.13 -15.46 36.85
C GLU A 108 7.72 -15.96 36.51
N GLN A 109 7.12 -16.73 37.43
CA GLN A 109 5.74 -17.16 37.27
C GLN A 109 4.75 -15.99 37.30
N PHE A 110 4.94 -15.04 38.24
CA PHE A 110 4.13 -13.83 38.29
C PHE A 110 4.26 -13.00 37.03
N MET A 111 5.48 -12.74 36.55
CA MET A 111 5.73 -12.00 35.30
C MET A 111 5.12 -12.70 34.10
N LYS A 112 5.18 -14.01 34.03
CA LYS A 112 4.55 -14.81 32.98
C LYS A 112 3.03 -14.62 33.00
N ASN A 113 2.40 -14.79 34.14
CA ASN A 113 0.95 -14.62 34.29
C ASN A 113 0.51 -13.17 33.98
N LEU A 114 1.31 -12.19 34.43
CA LEU A 114 1.08 -10.77 34.14
C LEU A 114 1.19 -10.47 32.64
N THR A 115 2.22 -11.00 31.99
CA THR A 115 2.42 -10.86 30.53
C THR A 115 1.27 -11.49 29.76
N GLU A 116 0.80 -12.66 30.19
CA GLU A 116 -0.37 -13.32 29.60
C GLU A 116 -1.65 -12.50 29.78
N ALA A 117 -1.87 -11.93 30.97
CA ALA A 117 -3.00 -11.03 31.22
C ALA A 117 -2.94 -9.80 30.32
N ILE A 118 -1.79 -9.13 30.20
CA ILE A 118 -1.57 -7.96 29.33
C ILE A 118 -1.80 -8.32 27.85
N GLN A 119 -1.25 -9.45 27.38
CA GLN A 119 -1.50 -9.96 26.03
C GLN A 119 -2.99 -10.26 25.81
N ASN A 120 -3.70 -10.56 26.90
CA ASN A 120 -5.14 -10.72 26.91
C ASN A 120 -5.93 -9.39 26.99
N GLY A 121 -5.26 -8.24 26.95
CA GLY A 121 -5.88 -6.93 26.99
C GLY A 121 -6.35 -6.54 28.39
N VAL A 122 -5.94 -7.26 29.42
CA VAL A 122 -6.22 -6.93 30.82
C VAL A 122 -4.98 -6.23 31.37
N TYR A 123 -5.13 -4.97 31.77
CA TYR A 123 -4.04 -4.21 32.40
C TYR A 123 -4.28 -4.20 33.91
N PRO A 124 -3.57 -5.01 34.69
CA PRO A 124 -3.80 -5.14 36.12
C PRO A 124 -3.15 -4.03 36.93
N VAL A 125 -2.96 -2.84 36.34
CA VAL A 125 -2.38 -1.67 37.00
C VAL A 125 -3.48 -0.63 37.17
N GLY A 126 -3.83 -0.30 38.41
CA GLY A 126 -4.85 0.68 38.78
C GLY A 126 -5.86 0.14 39.79
N ASN A 127 -6.74 1.02 40.25
CA ASN A 127 -7.79 0.66 41.22
C ASN A 127 -8.83 -0.23 40.54
N GLU A 128 -9.10 -1.41 41.06
CA GLU A 128 -10.01 -2.41 40.50
C GLU A 128 -11.46 -1.93 40.32
N SER A 129 -11.81 -0.77 40.88
CA SER A 129 -13.13 -0.15 40.70
C SER A 129 -13.41 0.44 39.32
N GLN A 130 -12.46 0.39 38.37
CA GLN A 130 -12.65 0.87 36.99
C GLN A 130 -12.97 -0.24 35.98
N THR A 131 -13.50 -1.37 36.41
CA THR A 131 -13.88 -2.50 35.54
C THR A 131 -15.12 -2.24 34.67
N GLU A 132 -15.71 -1.04 34.68
CA GLU A 132 -16.91 -0.75 33.87
C GLU A 132 -16.61 -0.53 32.37
N ASN A 133 -15.37 -0.24 31.99
CA ASN A 133 -15.03 -0.03 30.58
C ASN A 133 -14.58 -1.32 29.89
N SER A 134 -15.51 -2.02 29.28
CA SER A 134 -15.20 -3.18 28.45
C SER A 134 -14.33 -2.77 27.25
N ASN A 135 -13.25 -3.53 26.99
CA ASN A 135 -12.47 -3.39 25.76
C ASN A 135 -13.28 -3.68 24.49
N TRP A 136 -14.46 -4.30 24.63
CA TRP A 136 -15.41 -4.63 23.58
C TRP A 136 -16.70 -3.81 23.65
N ASP A 137 -16.62 -2.54 24.09
CA ASP A 137 -17.72 -1.60 23.94
C ASP A 137 -17.99 -1.34 22.43
N PHE A 138 -19.13 -0.75 22.12
CA PHE A 138 -19.51 -0.51 20.72
C PHE A 138 -18.49 0.35 19.98
N SER A 139 -17.93 1.38 20.60
CA SER A 139 -16.95 2.29 20.00
C SER A 139 -15.63 1.57 19.66
N ASN A 140 -15.13 0.75 20.60
CA ASN A 140 -13.94 -0.06 20.38
C ASN A 140 -14.16 -1.15 19.33
N SER A 141 -15.34 -1.79 19.38
CA SER A 141 -15.71 -2.82 18.41
C SER A 141 -15.88 -2.25 17.01
N PHE A 142 -16.45 -1.04 16.88
CA PHE A 142 -16.57 -0.33 15.61
C PHE A 142 -15.19 0.05 15.04
N PHE A 143 -14.32 0.60 15.88
CA PHE A 143 -12.95 0.92 15.50
C PHE A 143 -12.18 -0.34 15.07
N PHE A 144 -12.29 -1.44 15.84
CA PHE A 144 -11.71 -2.74 15.47
C PHE A 144 -12.22 -3.23 14.12
N ALA A 145 -13.54 -3.22 13.88
CA ALA A 145 -14.13 -3.61 12.60
C ALA A 145 -13.58 -2.78 11.44
N GLY A 146 -13.42 -1.47 11.64
CA GLY A 146 -12.77 -0.57 10.67
C GLY A 146 -11.33 -0.96 10.37
N THR A 147 -10.53 -1.28 11.38
CA THR A 147 -9.13 -1.68 11.19
C THR A 147 -8.98 -3.03 10.51
N VAL A 148 -9.95 -3.95 10.67
CA VAL A 148 -9.98 -5.24 9.98
C VAL A 148 -10.25 -5.05 8.49
N VAL A 149 -11.32 -4.32 8.12
CA VAL A 149 -11.68 -4.14 6.70
C VAL A 149 -10.70 -3.26 5.94
N SER A 150 -10.02 -2.34 6.63
CA SER A 150 -8.97 -1.51 6.06
C SER A 150 -7.60 -2.21 5.99
N THR A 151 -7.50 -3.43 6.49
CA THR A 151 -6.27 -4.23 6.57
C THR A 151 -5.13 -3.59 7.38
N ILE A 152 -5.44 -2.63 8.27
CA ILE A 152 -4.46 -2.01 9.17
C ILE A 152 -4.09 -2.99 10.28
N GLY A 153 -5.08 -3.54 11.00
CA GLY A 153 -4.90 -4.64 11.94
C GLY A 153 -3.86 -4.43 13.03
N TYR A 154 -3.96 -3.40 13.86
CA TYR A 154 -3.00 -3.09 14.94
C TYR A 154 -2.70 -4.24 15.92
N GLY A 155 -3.56 -5.24 16.03
CA GLY A 155 -3.33 -6.40 16.91
C GLY A 155 -3.59 -6.18 18.41
N THR A 156 -3.81 -4.94 18.83
CA THR A 156 -4.06 -4.60 20.24
C THR A 156 -5.42 -5.07 20.75
N LEU A 157 -6.40 -5.19 19.88
CA LEU A 157 -7.70 -5.82 20.13
C LEU A 157 -7.88 -6.93 19.10
N ARG A 158 -8.23 -8.14 19.55
CA ARG A 158 -8.40 -9.30 18.66
C ARG A 158 -9.43 -10.27 19.26
N PRO A 159 -10.22 -10.97 18.42
CA PRO A 159 -11.16 -11.99 18.91
C PRO A 159 -10.40 -13.20 19.44
N LYS A 160 -10.82 -13.70 20.62
CA LYS A 160 -10.23 -14.86 21.29
C LYS A 160 -11.17 -16.06 21.31
N THR A 161 -12.46 -15.79 21.22
CA THR A 161 -13.49 -16.83 21.16
C THR A 161 -13.50 -17.48 19.79
N ALA A 162 -13.73 -18.80 19.72
CA ALA A 162 -13.81 -19.51 18.44
C ALA A 162 -14.88 -18.89 17.51
N GLY A 163 -16.03 -18.51 18.05
CA GLY A 163 -17.09 -17.84 17.29
C GLY A 163 -16.65 -16.48 16.75
N GLY A 164 -15.96 -15.68 17.57
CA GLY A 164 -15.42 -14.37 17.16
C GLY A 164 -14.35 -14.50 16.07
N GLN A 165 -13.49 -15.51 16.14
CA GLN A 165 -12.48 -15.79 15.13
C GLN A 165 -13.10 -16.20 13.79
N ILE A 166 -14.07 -17.12 13.81
CA ILE A 166 -14.80 -17.56 12.62
C ILE A 166 -15.54 -16.36 12.00
N PHE A 167 -16.27 -15.60 12.81
CA PHE A 167 -16.96 -14.38 12.34
C PHE A 167 -15.98 -13.38 11.72
N CYS A 168 -14.83 -13.16 12.36
CA CYS A 168 -13.82 -12.24 11.84
C CYS A 168 -13.32 -12.65 10.45
N VAL A 169 -13.13 -13.95 10.18
CA VAL A 169 -12.73 -14.45 8.86
C VAL A 169 -13.77 -14.11 7.79
N PHE A 170 -15.05 -14.42 8.06
CA PHE A 170 -16.13 -14.09 7.12
C PHE A 170 -16.31 -12.56 6.95
N PHE A 171 -16.23 -11.83 8.05
CA PHE A 171 -16.32 -10.37 8.03
C PHE A 171 -15.21 -9.74 7.20
N ALA A 172 -13.97 -10.21 7.33
CA ALA A 172 -12.84 -9.76 6.53
C ALA A 172 -12.98 -10.14 5.05
N LEU A 173 -13.43 -11.38 4.76
CA LEU A 173 -13.58 -11.89 3.40
C LEU A 173 -14.49 -11.02 2.54
N PHE A 174 -15.60 -10.53 3.10
CA PHE A 174 -16.53 -9.65 2.39
C PHE A 174 -16.21 -8.17 2.61
N GLY A 175 -15.73 -7.80 3.80
CA GLY A 175 -15.47 -6.42 4.18
C GLY A 175 -14.28 -5.80 3.44
N ILE A 176 -13.19 -6.55 3.23
CA ILE A 176 -12.01 -6.03 2.54
C ILE A 176 -12.32 -5.64 1.08
N PRO A 177 -12.95 -6.49 0.24
CA PRO A 177 -13.37 -6.09 -1.10
C PRO A 177 -14.31 -4.88 -1.11
N LEU A 178 -15.25 -4.82 -0.16
CA LEU A 178 -16.16 -3.68 -0.02
C LEU A 178 -15.40 -2.39 0.28
N ASN A 179 -14.43 -2.44 1.20
CA ASN A 179 -13.57 -1.30 1.53
C ASN A 179 -12.73 -0.84 0.32
N ILE A 180 -12.18 -1.77 -0.47
CA ILE A 180 -11.43 -1.43 -1.70
C ILE A 180 -12.33 -0.67 -2.69
N VAL A 181 -13.57 -1.12 -2.90
CA VAL A 181 -14.53 -0.43 -3.77
C VAL A 181 -14.86 0.97 -3.22
N PHE A 182 -15.05 1.08 -1.91
CA PHE A 182 -15.28 2.37 -1.23
C PHE A 182 -14.10 3.32 -1.44
N LEU A 183 -12.86 2.89 -1.15
CA LEU A 183 -11.64 3.69 -1.33
C LEU A 183 -11.46 4.12 -2.79
N HIS A 184 -11.76 3.24 -3.74
CA HIS A 184 -11.73 3.58 -5.16
C HIS A 184 -12.72 4.71 -5.52
N ARG A 185 -13.93 4.69 -4.96
CA ARG A 185 -14.92 5.75 -5.16
C ARG A 185 -14.47 7.07 -4.55
N VAL A 186 -13.98 7.06 -3.32
CA VAL A 186 -13.43 8.25 -2.66
C VAL A 186 -12.22 8.79 -3.42
N GLY A 187 -11.33 7.91 -3.87
CA GLY A 187 -10.17 8.28 -4.69
C GLY A 187 -10.57 8.96 -6.02
N LYS A 188 -11.64 8.48 -6.67
CA LYS A 188 -12.19 9.17 -7.85
C LYS A 188 -12.67 10.58 -7.53
N MET A 189 -13.35 10.79 -6.39
CA MET A 189 -13.78 12.12 -5.96
C MET A 189 -12.59 13.05 -5.74
N LEU A 190 -11.53 12.60 -5.06
CA LEU A 190 -10.30 13.36 -4.86
C LEU A 190 -9.60 13.69 -6.21
N SER A 191 -9.55 12.73 -7.11
CA SER A 191 -8.99 12.91 -8.47
C SER A 191 -9.78 13.96 -9.28
N LEU A 192 -11.10 14.05 -9.13
CA LEU A 192 -11.91 15.08 -9.78
C LEU A 192 -11.59 16.48 -9.27
N LEU A 193 -11.29 16.65 -7.98
CA LEU A 193 -10.81 17.92 -7.43
C LEU A 193 -9.50 18.34 -8.07
N CYS A 194 -8.55 17.42 -8.23
CA CYS A 194 -7.29 17.66 -8.92
C CYS A 194 -7.49 18.07 -10.40
N LYS A 195 -8.43 17.41 -11.10
CA LYS A 195 -8.77 17.75 -12.49
C LYS A 195 -9.38 19.16 -12.60
N LYS A 196 -10.24 19.56 -11.66
CA LYS A 196 -10.79 20.94 -11.61
C LYS A 196 -9.69 21.98 -11.44
N LEU A 197 -8.74 21.72 -10.52
CA LEU A 197 -7.57 22.58 -10.34
C LEU A 197 -6.72 22.65 -11.62
N GLY A 198 -6.46 21.51 -12.26
CA GLY A 198 -5.71 21.44 -13.52
C GLY A 198 -6.39 22.23 -14.65
N LYS A 199 -7.74 22.18 -14.74
CA LYS A 199 -8.51 22.98 -15.70
C LYS A 199 -8.37 24.49 -15.44
N PHE A 200 -8.49 24.91 -14.19
CA PHE A 200 -8.31 26.29 -13.79
C PHE A 200 -6.91 26.83 -14.15
N LEU A 201 -5.85 26.04 -13.93
CA LEU A 201 -4.48 26.40 -14.30
C LEU A 201 -4.29 26.45 -15.82
N TYR A 202 -5.00 25.59 -16.57
CA TYR A 202 -4.96 25.59 -18.03
C TYR A 202 -5.61 26.87 -18.62
N GLU A 203 -6.72 27.31 -18.05
CA GLU A 203 -7.40 28.56 -18.43
C GLU A 203 -6.52 29.78 -18.19
N LYS A 204 -5.56 29.71 -17.24
CA LYS A 204 -4.53 30.75 -17.00
C LYS A 204 -3.34 30.69 -17.97
N GLY A 205 -3.40 29.90 -19.05
CA GLY A 205 -2.39 29.85 -20.11
C GLY A 205 -1.14 29.03 -19.81
N MET A 206 -1.14 28.18 -18.81
CA MET A 206 0.02 27.34 -18.45
C MET A 206 0.20 26.14 -19.40
N ARG A 207 1.44 25.73 -19.63
CA ARG A 207 1.77 24.56 -20.46
C ARG A 207 1.30 23.27 -19.80
N LYS A 208 0.70 22.35 -20.56
CA LYS A 208 0.15 21.05 -20.07
C LYS A 208 1.12 20.26 -19.19
N LYS A 209 2.41 20.18 -19.54
CA LYS A 209 3.42 19.49 -18.72
C LYS A 209 3.61 20.14 -17.35
N LYS A 210 3.67 21.48 -17.29
CA LYS A 210 3.77 22.22 -16.02
C LYS A 210 2.52 22.05 -15.15
N ILE A 211 1.33 22.04 -15.78
CA ILE A 211 0.05 21.83 -15.08
C ILE A 211 0.02 20.46 -14.42
N LYS A 212 0.39 19.38 -15.16
CA LYS A 212 0.43 18.01 -14.61
C LYS A 212 1.34 17.93 -13.39
N PHE A 213 2.56 18.48 -13.51
CA PHE A 213 3.52 18.49 -12.42
C PHE A 213 3.03 19.31 -11.20
N LEU A 214 2.54 20.52 -11.43
CA LEU A 214 2.07 21.41 -10.36
C LEU A 214 0.84 20.86 -9.65
N THR A 215 -0.09 20.27 -10.39
CA THR A 215 -1.29 19.60 -9.80
C THR A 215 -0.88 18.42 -8.96
N LEU A 216 0.08 17.60 -9.42
CA LEU A 216 0.61 16.47 -8.66
C LEU A 216 1.31 16.94 -7.39
N LEU A 217 2.19 17.95 -7.51
CA LEU A 217 2.91 18.52 -6.36
C LEU A 217 1.94 19.12 -5.34
N PHE A 218 0.94 19.87 -5.80
CA PHE A 218 -0.11 20.42 -4.94
C PHE A 218 -0.86 19.31 -4.19
N PHE A 219 -1.27 18.25 -4.89
CA PHE A 219 -1.96 17.11 -4.30
C PHE A 219 -1.11 16.40 -3.24
N LEU A 220 0.19 16.22 -3.53
CA LEU A 220 1.14 15.62 -2.61
C LEU A 220 1.33 16.48 -1.36
N VAL A 221 1.67 17.75 -1.53
CA VAL A 221 1.94 18.66 -0.41
C VAL A 221 0.70 18.87 0.45
N THR A 222 -0.46 19.13 -0.18
CA THR A 222 -1.73 19.29 0.55
C THR A 222 -2.10 18.02 1.31
N GLY A 223 -1.92 16.85 0.70
CA GLY A 223 -2.20 15.58 1.35
C GLY A 223 -1.27 15.29 2.55
N ILE A 224 0.03 15.55 2.42
CA ILE A 224 0.97 15.46 3.54
C ILE A 224 0.54 16.39 4.69
N LEU A 225 0.22 17.63 4.37
CA LEU A 225 -0.22 18.58 5.39
C LEU A 225 -1.52 18.15 6.08
N VAL A 226 -2.53 17.75 5.31
CA VAL A 226 -3.88 17.42 5.82
C VAL A 226 -3.92 16.06 6.51
N PHE A 227 -3.21 15.06 5.98
CA PHE A 227 -3.33 13.68 6.47
C PHE A 227 -2.18 13.23 7.38
N LEU A 228 -1.02 13.89 7.34
CA LEU A 228 0.10 13.58 8.23
C LEU A 228 0.36 14.69 9.24
N CYS A 229 0.62 15.92 8.80
CA CYS A 229 1.07 16.98 9.68
C CYS A 229 -0.02 17.50 10.64
N LEU A 230 -1.21 17.84 10.13
CA LEU A 230 -2.30 18.35 10.97
C LEU A 230 -2.80 17.32 11.99
N PRO A 231 -3.05 16.04 11.64
CA PRO A 231 -3.45 15.04 12.62
C PRO A 231 -2.37 14.80 13.69
N SER A 232 -1.08 14.89 13.33
CA SER A 232 0.01 14.72 14.31
C SER A 232 0.02 15.81 15.37
N LEU A 233 -0.32 17.05 15.03
CA LEU A 233 -0.52 18.12 16.01
C LEU A 233 -1.72 17.83 16.92
N PHE A 234 -2.79 17.29 16.35
CA PHE A 234 -3.96 16.89 17.12
C PHE A 234 -3.64 15.73 18.08
N PHE A 235 -2.89 14.72 17.64
CA PHE A 235 -2.45 13.59 18.48
C PHE A 235 -1.48 14.04 19.59
N GLN A 236 -0.63 15.04 19.34
CA GLN A 236 0.21 15.62 20.37
C GLN A 236 -0.61 16.17 21.53
N ILE A 237 -1.73 16.84 21.25
CA ILE A 237 -2.62 17.40 22.27
C ILE A 237 -3.45 16.31 22.96
N THR A 238 -4.03 15.40 22.19
CA THR A 238 -4.98 14.40 22.71
C THR A 238 -4.30 13.19 23.34
N GLU A 239 -3.25 12.65 22.71
CA GLU A 239 -2.53 11.46 23.19
C GLU A 239 -1.27 11.81 24.00
N GLY A 240 -0.75 13.05 23.89
CA GLY A 240 0.50 13.47 24.53
C GLY A 240 1.74 12.92 23.87
N TRP A 241 1.60 12.44 22.65
CA TRP A 241 2.74 12.00 21.85
C TRP A 241 3.60 13.19 21.40
N SER A 242 4.87 12.96 21.13
CA SER A 242 5.68 13.94 20.42
C SER A 242 5.17 14.10 18.99
N TYR A 243 5.50 15.22 18.36
CA TYR A 243 5.08 15.47 16.96
C TYR A 243 5.60 14.39 16.00
N SER A 244 6.84 13.91 16.21
CA SER A 244 7.44 12.84 15.39
C SER A 244 6.74 11.49 15.56
N GLU A 245 6.33 11.14 16.79
CA GLU A 245 5.52 9.94 17.05
C GLU A 245 4.14 10.03 16.39
N GLY A 246 3.54 11.23 16.40
CA GLY A 246 2.28 11.50 15.71
C GLY A 246 2.38 11.31 14.19
N ILE A 247 3.44 11.82 13.54
CA ILE A 247 3.69 11.61 12.10
C ILE A 247 3.94 10.13 11.81
N TYR A 248 4.74 9.47 12.62
CA TYR A 248 5.01 8.05 12.52
C TYR A 248 3.71 7.22 12.59
N PHE A 249 2.90 7.44 13.64
CA PHE A 249 1.58 6.80 13.77
C PHE A 249 0.70 7.06 12.56
N ALA A 250 0.59 8.32 12.10
CA ALA A 250 -0.23 8.67 10.96
C ALA A 250 0.23 7.94 9.68
N PHE A 251 1.52 7.87 9.42
CA PHE A 251 2.06 7.17 8.26
C PHE A 251 1.86 5.65 8.36
N ILE A 252 2.21 5.02 9.49
CA ILE A 252 2.06 3.57 9.71
C ILE A 252 0.59 3.14 9.64
N THR A 253 -0.32 3.99 10.09
CA THR A 253 -1.76 3.75 9.98
C THR A 253 -2.25 3.85 8.54
N LEU A 254 -1.96 4.96 7.85
CA LEU A 254 -2.47 5.21 6.51
C LEU A 254 -1.80 4.32 5.45
N SER A 255 -0.56 3.88 5.66
CA SER A 255 0.09 2.88 4.81
C SER A 255 -0.41 1.44 5.06
N THR A 256 -1.34 1.26 6.00
CA THR A 256 -1.87 -0.05 6.43
C THR A 256 -0.84 -1.00 7.03
N ILE A 257 0.31 -0.50 7.49
CA ILE A 257 1.32 -1.30 8.21
C ILE A 257 0.81 -1.67 9.61
N GLY A 258 0.30 -0.67 10.36
CA GLY A 258 -0.44 -0.87 11.61
C GLY A 258 0.30 -1.65 12.68
N PHE A 259 1.52 -1.28 13.06
CA PHE A 259 2.31 -2.03 14.07
C PHE A 259 1.60 -2.16 15.43
N GLY A 260 0.79 -1.19 15.84
CA GLY A 260 0.04 -1.24 17.10
C GLY A 260 0.84 -0.82 18.34
N ASP A 261 2.04 -0.29 18.15
CA ASP A 261 2.87 0.36 19.17
C ASP A 261 2.24 1.69 19.64
N TYR A 262 1.67 2.44 18.70
CA TYR A 262 0.83 3.62 18.95
C TYR A 262 -0.59 3.34 18.50
N VAL A 263 -1.56 3.47 19.41
CA VAL A 263 -2.99 3.33 19.11
C VAL A 263 -3.78 4.37 19.87
N VAL A 264 -4.65 5.07 19.15
CA VAL A 264 -5.47 6.16 19.68
C VAL A 264 -6.46 5.70 20.74
N GLY A 265 -6.65 6.54 21.77
CA GLY A 265 -7.63 6.30 22.81
C GLY A 265 -7.24 5.23 23.83
N LYS A 266 -5.95 4.88 23.95
CA LYS A 266 -5.45 3.83 24.86
C LYS A 266 -4.46 4.34 25.90
N GLN A 267 -4.17 5.64 25.97
CA GLN A 267 -3.23 6.18 26.95
C GLN A 267 -3.83 6.15 28.37
N PRO A 268 -3.13 5.54 29.34
CA PRO A 268 -3.61 5.48 30.73
C PRO A 268 -3.77 6.90 31.31
N GLY A 269 -4.87 7.12 32.07
CA GLY A 269 -5.09 8.38 32.78
C GLY A 269 -5.57 9.54 31.91
N ARG A 270 -5.88 9.34 30.61
CA ARG A 270 -6.45 10.37 29.75
C ARG A 270 -7.97 10.16 29.54
N ILE A 271 -8.69 11.27 29.58
CA ILE A 271 -10.13 11.30 29.30
C ILE A 271 -10.33 11.74 27.86
N TYR A 272 -10.95 10.89 27.08
CA TYR A 272 -11.25 11.17 25.67
C TYR A 272 -12.70 11.60 25.51
N PHE A 273 -12.95 12.54 24.59
CA PHE A 273 -14.33 12.90 24.27
C PHE A 273 -15.02 11.79 23.46
N SER A 274 -16.35 11.68 23.63
CA SER A 274 -17.15 10.53 23.16
C SER A 274 -16.97 10.19 21.67
N TYR A 275 -16.74 11.19 20.81
CA TYR A 275 -16.62 11.00 19.35
C TYR A 275 -15.17 10.91 18.84
N TYR A 276 -14.19 10.86 19.74
CA TYR A 276 -12.78 10.88 19.36
C TYR A 276 -12.41 9.77 18.38
N ARG A 277 -12.71 8.53 18.71
CA ARG A 277 -12.42 7.35 17.85
C ARG A 277 -13.17 7.39 16.52
N THR A 278 -14.39 7.92 16.52
CA THR A 278 -15.17 8.09 15.29
C THR A 278 -14.53 9.10 14.36
N LEU A 279 -14.05 10.24 14.88
CA LEU A 279 -13.31 11.23 14.08
C LEU A 279 -12.02 10.66 13.50
N VAL A 280 -11.28 9.90 14.31
CA VAL A 280 -10.07 9.21 13.84
C VAL A 280 -10.42 8.18 12.77
N ALA A 281 -11.50 7.41 12.92
CA ALA A 281 -11.93 6.45 11.90
C ALA A 281 -12.29 7.15 10.57
N ILE A 282 -12.96 8.29 10.62
CA ILE A 282 -13.27 9.10 9.42
C ILE A 282 -11.96 9.60 8.78
N TRP A 283 -11.04 10.14 9.57
CA TRP A 283 -9.72 10.56 9.08
C TRP A 283 -8.97 9.40 8.41
N ILE A 284 -8.97 8.21 9.01
CA ILE A 284 -8.35 7.01 8.44
C ILE A 284 -8.94 6.71 7.05
N LEU A 285 -10.26 6.69 6.91
CA LEU A 285 -10.93 6.36 5.64
C LEU A 285 -10.52 7.30 4.50
N PHE A 286 -10.51 8.63 4.75
CA PHE A 286 -10.10 9.60 3.74
C PHE A 286 -8.60 9.57 3.49
N GLY A 287 -7.80 9.38 4.53
CA GLY A 287 -6.35 9.28 4.43
C GLY A 287 -5.90 8.04 3.66
N LEU A 288 -6.57 6.89 3.86
CA LEU A 288 -6.34 5.68 3.08
C LEU A 288 -6.62 5.89 1.59
N ALA A 289 -7.70 6.59 1.27
CA ALA A 289 -8.01 6.90 -0.14
C ALA A 289 -6.95 7.83 -0.76
N TRP A 290 -6.44 8.81 0.01
CA TRP A 290 -5.36 9.68 -0.44
C TRP A 290 -4.05 8.92 -0.66
N ILE A 291 -3.62 8.07 0.29
CA ILE A 291 -2.35 7.34 0.16
C ILE A 291 -2.41 6.27 -0.93
N ALA A 292 -3.58 5.65 -1.16
CA ALA A 292 -3.78 4.73 -2.27
C ALA A 292 -3.60 5.44 -3.63
N LEU A 293 -4.11 6.67 -3.77
CA LEU A 293 -3.86 7.49 -4.96
C LEU A 293 -2.38 7.88 -5.08
N LEU A 294 -1.73 8.23 -3.97
CA LEU A 294 -0.31 8.55 -3.95
C LEU A 294 0.53 7.37 -4.44
N PHE A 295 0.28 6.18 -3.92
CA PHE A 295 1.00 4.97 -4.35
C PHE A 295 0.74 4.64 -5.81
N ASN A 296 -0.49 4.77 -6.31
CA ASN A 296 -0.80 4.60 -7.72
C ASN A 296 -0.03 5.59 -8.62
N LEU A 297 0.09 6.84 -8.20
CA LEU A 297 0.88 7.85 -8.92
C LEU A 297 2.38 7.52 -8.91
N LEU A 298 2.93 7.10 -7.77
CA LEU A 298 4.32 6.68 -7.64
C LEU A 298 4.62 5.46 -8.51
N THR A 299 3.74 4.45 -8.51
CA THR A 299 3.86 3.27 -9.37
C THR A 299 3.89 3.66 -10.85
N THR A 300 2.99 4.56 -11.28
CA THR A 300 2.97 5.06 -12.67
C THR A 300 4.29 5.76 -13.04
N VAL A 301 4.85 6.56 -12.13
CA VAL A 301 6.15 7.22 -12.36
C VAL A 301 7.29 6.20 -12.46
N LEU A 302 7.29 5.17 -11.60
CA LEU A 302 8.28 4.10 -11.64
C LEU A 302 8.19 3.30 -12.95
N GLU A 303 6.98 2.94 -13.41
CA GLU A 303 6.77 2.26 -14.69
C GLU A 303 7.22 3.11 -15.88
N ASP A 304 6.95 4.43 -15.88
CA ASP A 304 7.40 5.33 -16.94
C ASP A 304 8.93 5.45 -16.95
N THR A 305 9.55 5.49 -15.78
CA THR A 305 11.03 5.52 -15.64
C THR A 305 11.65 4.22 -16.13
N GLU A 306 11.07 3.08 -15.78
CA GLU A 306 11.51 1.77 -16.25
C GLU A 306 11.48 1.69 -17.79
N LYS A 307 10.41 2.15 -18.43
CA LYS A 307 10.27 2.18 -19.90
C LYS A 307 11.38 3.02 -20.56
N ILE A 308 11.79 4.13 -19.93
CA ILE A 308 12.86 5.00 -20.42
C ILE A 308 14.20 4.25 -20.31
N ILE A 309 14.51 3.66 -19.15
CA ILE A 309 15.76 2.93 -18.91
C ILE A 309 15.90 1.75 -19.88
N VAL A 310 14.81 0.98 -20.08
CA VAL A 310 14.80 -0.15 -21.03
C VAL A 310 15.04 0.32 -22.46
N LYS A 311 14.46 1.45 -22.85
CA LYS A 311 14.67 2.03 -24.19
C LYS A 311 16.11 2.48 -24.40
N ASP A 312 16.72 3.13 -23.40
CA ASP A 312 18.10 3.58 -23.47
C ASP A 312 19.08 2.40 -23.51
N LEU A 313 18.85 1.36 -22.70
CA LEU A 313 19.59 0.10 -22.76
C LEU A 313 19.50 -0.56 -24.13
N HIS A 314 18.33 -0.56 -24.75
CA HIS A 314 18.12 -1.13 -26.09
C HIS A 314 18.88 -0.35 -27.17
N GLN A 315 19.00 0.97 -27.04
CA GLN A 315 19.77 1.81 -27.93
C GLN A 315 21.30 1.59 -27.79
N ILE A 316 21.76 1.33 -26.55
CA ILE A 316 23.19 1.07 -26.28
C ILE A 316 23.61 -0.32 -26.76
N VAL A 317 22.75 -1.31 -26.68
CA VAL A 317 23.04 -2.71 -27.09
C VAL A 317 22.97 -2.90 -28.60
N LYS A 318 22.10 -2.14 -29.29
CA LYS A 318 21.92 -2.25 -30.75
C LYS A 318 23.15 -1.94 -31.60
N PRO A 319 24.03 -0.96 -31.30
CA PRO A 319 25.19 -0.68 -32.13
C PRO A 319 26.34 -1.67 -31.96
N LYS A 320 26.35 -2.57 -30.97
CA LYS A 320 27.41 -3.56 -30.75
C LYS A 320 27.21 -4.89 -31.48
N LEU A 321 26.13 -5.06 -32.21
CA LEU A 321 25.76 -6.31 -32.88
C LEU A 321 25.68 -6.19 -34.41
N LEU A 322 26.10 -5.08 -35.02
CA LEU A 322 26.28 -4.93 -36.44
C LEU A 322 27.78 -4.79 -36.75
N PRO A 323 28.43 -5.80 -37.30
CA PRO A 323 29.77 -5.66 -37.86
C PRO A 323 29.70 -4.83 -39.15
#